data_8f917beb4c22614a7d21b0b71cdd5f05
#
_entry.id   8f917beb4c22614a7d21b0b71cdd5f05
#
_cell.length_a   1.000
_cell.length_b   1.000
_cell.length_c   1.000
_cell.angle_alpha   90.00
_cell.angle_beta   90.00
_cell.angle_gamma   90.00
#
_symmetry.space_group_name_H-M   'P 1'
#
loop_
_entity.id
_entity.type
_entity.pdbx_description
1 polymer ?
#
loop_
_entity_poly.entity_id
_entity_poly.type
_entity_poly.pdbx_seq_one_letter_code
_entity_poly.pdbx_strand_id
1 'polypeptide(L)'
;MKKTIKKVLAVIFAIAVAAACFAECSKSDSGSKEDSKTAKFGIVVQTGANGAFVDMKDGIIEEMKKNGYENAEFDYKDAQGDSTTLTTIINSMDDGSYDAIFTIGTACTQTLVNLASDTPCFFCAVSAPVEAKVITDMAAPDKNATGTSNAIPVSDIIDMGYKITPDVKKWGFIYSTSQINAVNTVESAQKYLDEKGVKYESATVETSADVKASTETLIKKGCDVIFVPNDAIVQDGVSALAQVCNEAKIPTYCSSATTVNSGCLATLAIDDKGIGAKTADKCIEYMKGTKIEEIPAEVVGIDYCTFNCGTADMLGVSTPDKDTIGYEIQLVNE
;
A
#
# COMPACT_ATOMS: atom_id res chain seq x y z
N MET A 1 49.50 0.54 65.34
CA MET A 1 48.74 -0.75 65.41
C MET A 1 47.23 -0.57 65.30
N LYS A 2 46.57 0.46 65.81
CA LYS A 2 45.06 0.58 65.74
C LYS A 2 44.45 0.96 64.38
N LYS A 3 45.21 1.49 63.42
CA LYS A 3 44.71 1.82 62.08
C LYS A 3 44.74 0.66 61.07
N THR A 4 45.60 -0.35 61.32
CA THR A 4 45.76 -1.50 60.40
C THR A 4 44.69 -2.56 60.69
N ILE A 5 44.23 -2.69 61.92
CA ILE A 5 43.19 -3.64 62.33
C ILE A 5 41.81 -3.24 61.78
N LYS A 6 41.50 -1.92 61.67
CA LYS A 6 40.23 -1.43 61.09
C LYS A 6 40.11 -1.66 59.58
N LYS A 7 41.23 -1.66 58.84
CA LYS A 7 41.24 -1.94 57.41
C LYS A 7 41.10 -3.45 57.09
N VAL A 8 41.62 -4.32 57.96
CA VAL A 8 41.51 -5.77 57.77
C VAL A 8 40.08 -6.25 58.13
N LEU A 9 39.43 -5.66 59.11
CA LEU A 9 38.01 -5.98 59.42
C LEU A 9 37.04 -5.51 58.31
N ALA A 10 37.33 -4.39 57.64
CA ALA A 10 36.48 -3.89 56.54
C ALA A 10 36.57 -4.75 55.28
N VAL A 11 37.73 -5.39 55.03
CA VAL A 11 37.95 -6.28 53.88
C VAL A 11 37.30 -7.66 54.13
N ILE A 12 37.31 -8.16 55.35
CA ILE A 12 36.69 -9.42 55.72
C ILE A 12 35.15 -9.32 55.68
N PHE A 13 34.57 -8.15 56.02
CA PHE A 13 33.12 -7.94 55.93
C PHE A 13 32.63 -7.78 54.47
N ALA A 14 33.46 -7.23 53.58
CA ALA A 14 33.13 -7.12 52.14
C ALA A 14 33.17 -8.50 51.44
N ILE A 15 34.03 -9.42 51.87
CA ILE A 15 34.11 -10.78 51.29
C ILE A 15 32.96 -11.68 51.81
N ALA A 16 32.48 -11.46 53.03
CA ALA A 16 31.35 -12.24 53.59
C ALA A 16 30.00 -11.86 52.93
N VAL A 17 29.82 -10.59 52.45
CA VAL A 17 28.62 -10.15 51.73
C VAL A 17 28.64 -10.64 50.27
N ALA A 18 29.81 -10.77 49.65
CA ALA A 18 29.93 -11.32 48.30
C ALA A 18 29.69 -12.86 48.21
N ALA A 19 29.93 -13.59 49.31
CA ALA A 19 29.70 -15.05 49.37
C ALA A 19 28.23 -15.42 49.66
N ALA A 20 27.42 -14.47 50.19
CA ALA A 20 25.99 -14.70 50.44
C ALA A 20 25.11 -14.48 49.19
N CYS A 21 25.63 -13.84 48.12
CA CYS A 21 24.89 -13.63 46.88
C CYS A 21 25.04 -14.78 45.85
N PHE A 22 25.82 -15.83 46.13
CA PHE A 22 26.02 -16.96 45.22
C PHE A 22 25.39 -18.29 45.69
N ALA A 23 24.63 -18.30 46.80
CA ALA A 23 24.05 -19.53 47.35
C ALA A 23 22.52 -19.64 47.20
N GLU A 24 21.87 -18.74 46.42
CA GLU A 24 20.40 -18.75 46.26
C GLU A 24 19.95 -18.71 44.81
N CYS A 25 20.65 -19.45 43.95
CA CYS A 25 20.21 -19.76 42.61
C CYS A 25 20.08 -21.26 42.39
N SER A 26 19.20 -21.90 43.16
CA SER A 26 18.72 -23.22 42.77
C SER A 26 17.52 -23.61 43.66
N LYS A 27 16.36 -23.31 43.14
CA LYS A 27 14.99 -23.75 43.36
C LYS A 27 14.04 -22.60 43.71
N SER A 28 13.40 -22.08 42.71
CA SER A 28 11.94 -22.02 42.66
C SER A 28 11.55 -21.67 41.24
N ASP A 29 11.12 -22.68 40.58
CA ASP A 29 10.15 -22.62 39.51
C ASP A 29 8.89 -21.97 40.10
N SER A 30 8.81 -20.67 40.00
CA SER A 30 7.59 -19.90 40.13
C SER A 30 7.62 -18.93 38.97
N GLY A 31 7.08 -19.42 37.83
CA GLY A 31 6.68 -18.58 36.72
C GLY A 31 5.80 -17.45 37.27
N SER A 32 6.38 -16.27 37.48
CA SER A 32 5.62 -15.06 37.32
C SER A 32 5.17 -15.08 35.87
N LYS A 33 3.94 -15.55 35.61
CA LYS A 33 3.18 -15.07 34.48
C LYS A 33 3.11 -13.54 34.71
N GLU A 34 4.02 -12.77 34.13
CA GLU A 34 3.64 -11.49 33.64
C GLU A 34 2.40 -11.80 32.78
N ASP A 35 1.27 -11.25 33.16
CA ASP A 35 0.15 -11.10 32.24
C ASP A 35 0.66 -10.23 31.10
N SER A 36 1.35 -10.83 30.12
CA SER A 36 1.71 -10.17 28.90
C SER A 36 0.39 -9.87 28.22
N LYS A 37 -0.05 -8.63 28.29
CA LYS A 37 -1.21 -8.13 27.55
C LYS A 37 -1.03 -8.62 26.11
N THR A 38 -1.97 -9.41 25.63
CA THR A 38 -1.94 -9.88 24.26
C THR A 38 -2.01 -8.64 23.35
N ALA A 39 -1.04 -8.47 22.47
CA ALA A 39 -1.03 -7.33 21.58
C ALA A 39 -2.29 -7.30 20.71
N LYS A 40 -2.85 -6.12 20.50
CA LYS A 40 -4.07 -5.93 19.72
C LYS A 40 -3.84 -4.93 18.59
N PHE A 41 -4.07 -5.36 17.37
CA PHE A 41 -3.90 -4.56 16.16
C PHE A 41 -5.24 -4.39 15.44
N GLY A 42 -5.56 -3.15 15.07
CA GLY A 42 -6.66 -2.85 14.17
C GLY A 42 -6.23 -2.93 12.72
N ILE A 43 -7.08 -3.40 11.82
CA ILE A 43 -6.88 -3.33 10.37
C ILE A 43 -8.15 -2.79 9.74
N VAL A 44 -8.07 -1.64 9.07
CA VAL A 44 -9.23 -0.96 8.48
C VAL A 44 -9.08 -0.83 6.99
N VAL A 45 -10.11 -1.24 6.25
CA VAL A 45 -10.23 -1.04 4.81
C VAL A 45 -11.52 -0.30 4.46
N GLN A 46 -11.50 0.47 3.38
CA GLN A 46 -12.72 1.10 2.87
C GLN A 46 -13.66 0.07 2.25
N THR A 47 -13.11 -0.92 1.52
CA THR A 47 -13.87 -2.02 0.94
C THR A 47 -13.03 -3.29 0.91
N GLY A 48 -13.56 -4.36 1.48
CA GLY A 48 -12.97 -5.70 1.42
C GLY A 48 -13.30 -6.46 0.14
N ALA A 49 -14.09 -5.88 -0.77
CA ALA A 49 -14.34 -6.48 -2.08
C ALA A 49 -13.14 -6.38 -3.03
N ASN A 50 -12.17 -5.49 -2.73
CA ASN A 50 -10.93 -5.37 -3.51
C ASN A 50 -9.93 -6.46 -3.09
N GLY A 51 -9.61 -7.40 -3.99
CA GLY A 51 -8.68 -8.50 -3.75
C GLY A 51 -7.29 -8.04 -3.33
N ALA A 52 -6.77 -6.94 -3.90
CA ALA A 52 -5.50 -6.34 -3.51
C ALA A 52 -5.48 -5.95 -2.02
N PHE A 53 -6.57 -5.40 -1.49
CA PHE A 53 -6.66 -5.04 -0.07
C PHE A 53 -6.70 -6.26 0.85
N VAL A 54 -7.28 -7.37 0.36
CA VAL A 54 -7.25 -8.66 1.07
C VAL A 54 -5.82 -9.19 1.13
N ASP A 55 -5.09 -9.18 0.02
CA ASP A 55 -3.70 -9.63 -0.04
C ASP A 55 -2.79 -8.76 0.84
N MET A 56 -2.97 -7.44 0.82
CA MET A 56 -2.25 -6.51 1.72
C MET A 56 -2.52 -6.83 3.19
N LYS A 57 -3.78 -7.03 3.57
CA LYS A 57 -4.17 -7.44 4.94
C LYS A 57 -3.51 -8.76 5.33
N ASP A 58 -3.54 -9.75 4.44
CA ASP A 58 -2.95 -11.06 4.70
C ASP A 58 -1.42 -10.95 4.85
N GLY A 59 -0.76 -10.14 4.03
CA GLY A 59 0.66 -9.82 4.16
C GLY A 59 1.00 -9.17 5.50
N ILE A 60 0.20 -8.20 5.96
CA ILE A 60 0.35 -7.59 7.30
C ILE A 60 0.29 -8.66 8.39
N ILE A 61 -0.78 -9.47 8.40
CA ILE A 61 -1.01 -10.45 9.45
C ILE A 61 0.08 -11.52 9.47
N GLU A 62 0.47 -12.04 8.30
CA GLU A 62 1.49 -13.07 8.20
C GLU A 62 2.86 -12.57 8.67
N GLU A 63 3.27 -11.36 8.28
CA GLU A 63 4.56 -10.82 8.68
C GLU A 63 4.59 -10.49 10.18
N MET A 64 3.51 -9.93 10.74
CA MET A 64 3.39 -9.73 12.19
C MET A 64 3.52 -11.04 12.94
N LYS A 65 2.79 -12.09 12.55
CA LYS A 65 2.87 -13.43 13.19
C LYS A 65 4.26 -14.01 13.11
N LYS A 66 4.91 -13.95 11.97
CA LYS A 66 6.28 -14.46 11.73
C LYS A 66 7.31 -13.77 12.63
N ASN A 67 7.04 -12.54 13.07
CA ASN A 67 7.92 -11.73 13.91
C ASN A 67 7.52 -11.70 15.39
N GLY A 68 6.80 -12.71 15.90
CA GLY A 68 6.55 -12.93 17.33
C GLY A 68 5.17 -12.49 17.83
N TYR A 69 4.26 -12.12 16.90
CA TYR A 69 2.89 -11.74 17.24
C TYR A 69 1.86 -12.81 16.84
N GLU A 70 2.22 -14.10 16.97
CA GLU A 70 1.33 -15.23 16.62
C GLU A 70 0.05 -15.24 17.44
N ASN A 71 0.13 -14.77 18.70
CA ASN A 71 -1.00 -14.73 19.62
C ASN A 71 -1.72 -13.37 19.66
N ALA A 72 -1.30 -12.40 18.82
CA ALA A 72 -1.94 -11.09 18.76
C ALA A 72 -3.38 -11.18 18.26
N GLU A 73 -4.23 -10.29 18.75
CA GLU A 73 -5.58 -10.07 18.20
C GLU A 73 -5.47 -9.14 17.00
N PHE A 74 -6.01 -9.57 15.85
CA PHE A 74 -6.15 -8.75 14.64
C PHE A 74 -7.62 -8.46 14.40
N ASP A 75 -8.06 -7.25 14.73
CA ASP A 75 -9.44 -6.80 14.55
C ASP A 75 -9.62 -6.13 13.17
N TYR A 76 -10.13 -6.91 12.22
CA TYR A 76 -10.37 -6.45 10.86
C TYR A 76 -11.74 -5.78 10.72
N LYS A 77 -11.77 -4.58 10.12
CA LYS A 77 -12.95 -3.79 9.85
C LYS A 77 -13.04 -3.39 8.39
N ASP A 78 -14.20 -3.62 7.79
CA ASP A 78 -14.53 -3.27 6.42
C ASP A 78 -15.68 -2.26 6.41
N ALA A 79 -15.46 -1.09 5.82
CA ALA A 79 -16.49 -0.05 5.70
C ALA A 79 -17.45 -0.26 4.52
N GLN A 80 -17.25 -1.32 3.73
CA GLN A 80 -18.10 -1.72 2.61
C GLN A 80 -18.33 -0.60 1.58
N GLY A 81 -17.33 0.26 1.38
CA GLY A 81 -17.36 1.39 0.46
C GLY A 81 -18.04 2.65 1.00
N ASP A 82 -18.66 2.59 2.19
CA ASP A 82 -19.39 3.72 2.76
C ASP A 82 -18.52 4.60 3.69
N SER A 83 -18.38 5.87 3.35
CA SER A 83 -17.53 6.82 4.09
C SER A 83 -18.06 7.14 5.50
N THR A 84 -19.36 7.06 5.73
CA THR A 84 -19.96 7.29 7.05
C THR A 84 -19.68 6.10 7.97
N THR A 85 -19.79 4.90 7.43
CA THR A 85 -19.41 3.66 8.11
C THR A 85 -17.92 3.66 8.44
N LEU A 86 -17.05 4.06 7.50
CA LEU A 86 -15.62 4.20 7.73
C LEU A 86 -15.31 5.13 8.90
N THR A 87 -15.93 6.32 8.92
CA THR A 87 -15.74 7.28 10.01
C THR A 87 -16.22 6.70 11.34
N THR A 88 -17.33 5.98 11.36
CA THR A 88 -17.88 5.34 12.56
C THR A 88 -16.95 4.25 13.09
N ILE A 89 -16.43 3.41 12.20
CA ILE A 89 -15.46 2.35 12.54
C ILE A 89 -14.22 2.97 13.19
N ILE A 90 -13.59 3.94 12.51
CA ILE A 90 -12.35 4.55 12.97
C ILE A 90 -12.54 5.27 14.32
N ASN A 91 -13.64 6.03 14.48
CA ASN A 91 -13.96 6.64 15.78
C ASN A 91 -14.15 5.59 16.89
N SER A 92 -14.70 4.41 16.59
CA SER A 92 -14.89 3.35 17.59
C SER A 92 -13.58 2.63 17.95
N MET A 93 -12.57 2.71 17.11
CA MET A 93 -11.24 2.12 17.34
C MET A 93 -10.29 3.08 18.07
N ASP A 94 -10.63 4.36 18.17
CA ASP A 94 -9.85 5.38 18.92
C ASP A 94 -10.22 5.35 20.41
N ASP A 95 -10.21 4.17 21.02
CA ASP A 95 -10.57 3.93 22.42
C ASP A 95 -9.36 3.59 23.32
N GLY A 96 -8.15 3.64 22.74
CA GLY A 96 -6.89 3.31 23.42
C GLY A 96 -6.69 1.81 23.69
N SER A 97 -7.51 0.93 23.10
CA SER A 97 -7.39 -0.52 23.28
C SER A 97 -6.41 -1.17 22.31
N TYR A 98 -6.06 -0.50 21.22
CA TYR A 98 -5.15 -1.00 20.17
C TYR A 98 -3.71 -0.52 20.42
N ASP A 99 -2.75 -1.42 20.22
CA ASP A 99 -1.33 -1.07 20.25
C ASP A 99 -0.89 -0.38 18.95
N ALA A 100 -1.57 -0.65 17.83
CA ALA A 100 -1.46 0.06 16.56
C ALA A 100 -2.68 -0.21 15.65
N ILE A 101 -2.91 0.71 14.70
CA ILE A 101 -3.94 0.54 13.67
C ILE A 101 -3.29 0.58 12.29
N PHE A 102 -3.48 -0.49 11.51
CA PHE A 102 -3.17 -0.54 10.09
C PHE A 102 -4.34 0.00 9.29
N THR A 103 -4.07 0.94 8.39
CA THR A 103 -5.06 1.47 7.46
C THR A 103 -4.66 1.13 6.03
N ILE A 104 -5.55 0.53 5.25
CA ILE A 104 -5.26 0.15 3.86
C ILE A 104 -5.95 1.16 2.92
N GLY A 105 -5.14 1.92 2.18
CA GLY A 105 -5.57 2.96 1.26
C GLY A 105 -5.76 4.34 1.89
N THR A 106 -5.86 5.34 1.03
CA THR A 106 -5.81 6.77 1.39
C THR A 106 -6.95 7.21 2.30
N ALA A 107 -8.19 6.81 1.99
CA ALA A 107 -9.37 7.27 2.72
C ALA A 107 -9.38 6.83 4.19
N CYS A 108 -9.02 5.57 4.46
CA CYS A 108 -8.89 5.07 5.82
C CYS A 108 -7.81 5.83 6.61
N THR A 109 -6.67 6.04 5.96
CA THR A 109 -5.52 6.72 6.57
C THR A 109 -5.86 8.17 6.90
N GLN A 110 -6.44 8.91 5.94
CA GLN A 110 -6.85 10.30 6.17
C GLN A 110 -7.85 10.41 7.32
N THR A 111 -8.80 9.49 7.39
CA THR A 111 -9.82 9.50 8.45
C THR A 111 -9.17 9.31 9.83
N LEU A 112 -8.25 8.34 9.99
CA LEU A 112 -7.57 8.11 11.27
C LEU A 112 -6.63 9.27 11.65
N VAL A 113 -5.79 9.71 10.73
CA VAL A 113 -4.82 10.80 10.97
C VAL A 113 -5.52 12.12 11.33
N ASN A 114 -6.70 12.40 10.74
CA ASN A 114 -7.46 13.62 11.03
C ASN A 114 -8.10 13.60 12.44
N LEU A 115 -8.24 12.45 13.09
CA LEU A 115 -8.66 12.37 14.50
C LEU A 115 -7.55 12.81 15.45
N ALA A 116 -6.29 12.87 15.00
CA ALA A 116 -5.12 13.08 15.85
C ALA A 116 -5.06 12.07 17.02
N SER A 117 -5.37 10.80 16.71
CA SER A 117 -5.37 9.69 17.66
C SER A 117 -4.00 9.49 18.31
N ASP A 118 -4.00 9.12 19.59
CA ASP A 118 -2.79 8.67 20.29
C ASP A 118 -2.37 7.26 19.83
N THR A 119 -3.25 6.48 19.20
CA THR A 119 -2.94 5.17 18.64
C THR A 119 -2.15 5.33 17.33
N PRO A 120 -0.95 4.73 17.21
CA PRO A 120 -0.12 4.88 16.02
C PRO A 120 -0.77 4.27 14.77
N CYS A 121 -0.64 4.98 13.66
CA CYS A 121 -1.17 4.60 12.34
C CYS A 121 -0.05 4.06 11.45
N PHE A 122 -0.22 2.82 10.96
CA PHE A 122 0.64 2.23 9.93
C PHE A 122 -0.15 2.12 8.63
N PHE A 123 0.09 3.06 7.73
CA PHE A 123 -0.64 3.08 6.46
C PHE A 123 -0.01 2.16 5.42
N CYS A 124 -0.86 1.42 4.71
CA CYS A 124 -0.51 0.53 3.60
C CYS A 124 -1.09 1.07 2.31
N ALA A 125 -0.27 1.16 1.27
CA ALA A 125 -0.68 1.51 -0.09
C ALA A 125 -1.35 2.90 -0.22
N VAL A 126 -0.79 3.91 0.41
CA VAL A 126 -1.17 5.31 0.18
C VAL A 126 -0.29 5.87 -0.94
N SER A 127 -0.85 6.08 -2.13
CA SER A 127 -0.07 6.43 -3.32
C SER A 127 0.69 7.76 -3.21
N ALA A 128 0.11 8.75 -2.52
CA ALA A 128 0.68 10.09 -2.38
C ALA A 128 0.47 10.62 -0.95
N PRO A 129 1.19 10.08 0.07
CA PRO A 129 0.87 10.36 1.48
C PRO A 129 1.12 11.81 1.88
N VAL A 130 2.06 12.52 1.25
CA VAL A 130 2.33 13.94 1.52
C VAL A 130 1.23 14.82 0.91
N GLU A 131 0.90 14.62 -0.35
CA GLU A 131 -0.18 15.35 -1.07
C GLU A 131 -1.54 15.07 -0.43
N ALA A 132 -1.77 13.84 0.02
CA ALA A 132 -2.95 13.45 0.77
C ALA A 132 -2.98 13.99 2.21
N LYS A 133 -1.92 14.69 2.65
CA LYS A 133 -1.77 15.27 4.00
C LYS A 133 -1.83 14.23 5.12
N VAL A 134 -1.47 13.00 4.81
CA VAL A 134 -1.33 11.90 5.79
C VAL A 134 -0.11 12.14 6.66
N ILE A 135 1.00 12.50 6.04
CA ILE A 135 2.25 12.93 6.67
C ILE A 135 2.75 14.19 5.95
N THR A 136 3.74 14.89 6.51
CA THR A 136 4.35 16.05 5.86
C THR A 136 5.69 15.74 5.19
N ASP A 137 6.38 14.68 5.62
CA ASP A 137 7.66 14.25 5.07
C ASP A 137 7.77 12.72 5.10
N MET A 138 8.20 12.12 3.99
CA MET A 138 8.43 10.68 3.87
C MET A 138 9.61 10.21 4.72
N ALA A 139 10.67 11.00 4.83
CA ALA A 139 11.89 10.65 5.56
C ALA A 139 11.75 10.83 7.08
N ALA A 140 10.89 11.74 7.51
CA ALA A 140 10.60 12.04 8.91
C ALA A 140 9.08 12.17 9.10
N PRO A 141 8.34 11.04 9.13
CA PRO A 141 6.89 11.06 9.26
C PRO A 141 6.45 11.74 10.55
N ASP A 142 5.30 12.35 10.50
CA ASP A 142 4.66 13.04 11.60
C ASP A 142 3.22 12.53 11.82
N LYS A 143 2.43 13.27 12.61
CA LYS A 143 1.00 12.95 12.87
C LYS A 143 0.77 11.53 13.40
N ASN A 144 1.73 10.98 14.14
CA ASN A 144 1.68 9.63 14.68
C ASN A 144 1.39 8.56 13.59
N ALA A 145 1.94 8.76 12.37
CA ALA A 145 1.69 7.90 11.23
C ALA A 145 2.95 7.67 10.40
N THR A 146 3.18 6.44 9.96
CA THR A 146 4.16 6.05 8.93
C THR A 146 3.62 4.88 8.13
N GLY A 147 4.29 4.49 7.05
CA GLY A 147 3.80 3.35 6.26
C GLY A 147 4.41 3.24 4.88
N THR A 148 3.66 2.63 3.96
CA THR A 148 4.10 2.33 2.61
C THR A 148 3.23 3.00 1.55
N SER A 149 3.90 3.50 0.50
CA SER A 149 3.27 4.01 -0.71
C SER A 149 3.40 2.98 -1.84
N ASN A 150 2.30 2.77 -2.55
CA ASN A 150 2.24 1.96 -3.77
C ASN A 150 2.32 2.83 -5.04
N ALA A 151 2.94 3.99 -4.97
CA ALA A 151 3.05 4.86 -6.12
C ALA A 151 3.90 4.20 -7.22
N ILE A 152 3.28 3.97 -8.37
CA ILE A 152 3.96 3.64 -9.60
C ILE A 152 3.93 4.90 -10.46
N PRO A 153 5.09 5.46 -10.84
CA PRO A 153 5.11 6.61 -11.71
C PRO A 153 4.37 6.29 -13.02
N VAL A 154 3.40 7.12 -13.37
CA VAL A 154 2.62 6.89 -14.59
C VAL A 154 3.51 6.98 -15.86
N SER A 155 4.63 7.69 -15.78
CA SER A 155 5.67 7.69 -16.82
C SER A 155 6.20 6.29 -17.13
N ASP A 156 6.40 5.47 -16.11
CA ASP A 156 6.94 4.11 -16.27
C ASP A 156 5.92 3.22 -16.99
N ILE A 157 4.63 3.38 -16.68
CA ILE A 157 3.54 2.66 -17.37
C ILE A 157 3.43 3.14 -18.83
N ILE A 158 3.56 4.44 -19.09
CA ILE A 158 3.56 5.00 -20.45
C ILE A 158 4.76 4.48 -21.23
N ASP A 159 5.96 4.47 -20.65
CA ASP A 159 7.18 3.95 -21.29
C ASP A 159 7.09 2.45 -21.54
N MET A 160 6.52 1.67 -20.61
CA MET A 160 6.17 0.27 -20.85
C MET A 160 5.19 0.14 -22.01
N GLY A 161 4.16 1.01 -22.07
CA GLY A 161 3.19 1.04 -23.17
C GLY A 161 3.87 1.20 -24.53
N TYR A 162 4.85 2.11 -24.65
CA TYR A 162 5.64 2.25 -25.88
C TYR A 162 6.52 1.07 -26.21
N LYS A 163 6.99 0.31 -25.21
CA LYS A 163 7.75 -0.92 -25.46
C LYS A 163 6.86 -2.04 -26.03
N ILE A 164 5.59 -2.10 -25.58
CA ILE A 164 4.62 -3.12 -26.04
C ILE A 164 3.96 -2.70 -27.35
N THR A 165 3.56 -1.44 -27.48
CA THR A 165 2.86 -0.88 -28.65
C THR A 165 3.55 0.39 -29.14
N PRO A 166 4.69 0.28 -29.89
CA PRO A 166 5.56 1.41 -30.22
C PRO A 166 4.93 2.42 -31.20
N ASP A 167 3.89 2.02 -31.91
CA ASP A 167 3.26 2.87 -32.95
C ASP A 167 2.20 3.84 -32.43
N VAL A 168 1.87 3.79 -31.12
CA VAL A 168 0.86 4.71 -30.51
C VAL A 168 1.34 6.16 -30.55
N LYS A 169 0.42 7.07 -30.88
CA LYS A 169 0.71 8.51 -31.16
C LYS A 169 -0.13 9.46 -30.33
N LYS A 170 -1.30 9.00 -29.86
CA LYS A 170 -2.24 9.86 -29.14
C LYS A 170 -2.91 9.11 -28.00
N TRP A 171 -2.59 9.50 -26.79
CA TRP A 171 -3.14 8.92 -25.56
C TRP A 171 -4.53 9.46 -25.25
N GLY A 172 -5.41 8.60 -24.76
CA GLY A 172 -6.70 8.96 -24.20
C GLY A 172 -6.73 8.68 -22.71
N PHE A 173 -7.15 9.64 -21.91
CA PHE A 173 -7.32 9.50 -20.45
C PHE A 173 -8.80 9.52 -20.10
N ILE A 174 -9.25 8.56 -19.29
CA ILE A 174 -10.62 8.51 -18.79
C ILE A 174 -10.58 8.44 -17.25
N TYR A 175 -11.25 9.38 -16.58
CA TYR A 175 -11.20 9.48 -15.13
C TYR A 175 -12.39 10.28 -14.58
N SER A 176 -12.64 10.16 -13.26
CA SER A 176 -13.61 10.99 -12.55
C SER A 176 -12.91 12.13 -11.81
N THR A 177 -13.47 13.34 -11.91
CA THR A 177 -12.95 14.51 -11.17
C THR A 177 -13.22 14.44 -9.66
N SER A 178 -14.07 13.52 -9.21
CA SER A 178 -14.30 13.26 -7.79
C SER A 178 -13.20 12.40 -7.14
N GLN A 179 -12.33 11.78 -7.94
CA GLN A 179 -11.24 10.90 -7.49
C GLN A 179 -9.90 11.65 -7.61
N ILE A 180 -9.48 12.32 -6.54
CA ILE A 180 -8.28 13.19 -6.56
C ILE A 180 -6.99 12.45 -6.96
N ASN A 181 -6.85 11.18 -6.57
CA ASN A 181 -5.74 10.33 -6.96
C ASN A 181 -5.71 10.10 -8.48
N ALA A 182 -6.87 9.89 -9.11
CA ALA A 182 -6.97 9.72 -10.56
C ALA A 182 -6.66 11.04 -11.30
N VAL A 183 -7.15 12.17 -10.79
CA VAL A 183 -6.83 13.52 -11.30
C VAL A 183 -5.33 13.72 -11.28
N ASN A 184 -4.66 13.54 -10.14
CA ASN A 184 -3.22 13.72 -9.99
C ASN A 184 -2.41 12.80 -10.93
N THR A 185 -2.86 11.54 -11.11
CA THR A 185 -2.22 10.60 -12.02
C THR A 185 -2.31 11.08 -13.47
N VAL A 186 -3.50 11.53 -13.89
CA VAL A 186 -3.71 12.03 -15.27
C VAL A 186 -2.94 13.31 -15.50
N GLU A 187 -2.92 14.26 -14.57
CA GLU A 187 -2.11 15.49 -14.68
C GLU A 187 -0.62 15.19 -14.82
N SER A 188 -0.12 14.21 -14.03
CA SER A 188 1.28 13.76 -14.13
C SER A 188 1.57 13.11 -15.48
N ALA A 189 0.63 12.29 -16.00
CA ALA A 189 0.75 11.69 -17.32
C ALA A 189 0.76 12.74 -18.45
N GLN A 190 -0.13 13.73 -18.36
CA GLN A 190 -0.22 14.83 -19.35
C GLN A 190 1.08 15.64 -19.37
N LYS A 191 1.59 16.01 -18.19
CA LYS A 191 2.87 16.71 -18.07
C LYS A 191 4.02 15.90 -18.72
N TYR A 192 4.08 14.61 -18.46
CA TYR A 192 5.10 13.73 -19.04
C TYR A 192 4.98 13.65 -20.58
N LEU A 193 3.77 13.56 -21.12
CA LEU A 193 3.53 13.55 -22.56
C LEU A 193 3.81 14.92 -23.22
N ASP A 194 3.52 16.03 -22.54
CA ASP A 194 3.87 17.39 -23.00
C ASP A 194 5.38 17.54 -23.15
N GLU A 195 6.17 17.04 -22.17
CA GLU A 195 7.65 17.04 -22.24
C GLU A 195 8.18 16.21 -23.42
N LYS A 196 7.44 15.16 -23.83
CA LYS A 196 7.77 14.33 -25.00
C LYS A 196 7.14 14.83 -26.32
N GLY A 197 6.31 15.87 -26.28
CA GLY A 197 5.61 16.38 -27.45
C GLY A 197 4.55 15.43 -28.00
N VAL A 198 4.01 14.53 -27.17
CA VAL A 198 3.00 13.53 -27.52
C VAL A 198 1.61 14.09 -27.28
N LYS A 199 0.69 13.86 -28.22
CA LYS A 199 -0.70 14.34 -28.16
C LYS A 199 -1.53 13.45 -27.21
N TYR A 200 -2.51 14.07 -26.58
CA TYR A 200 -3.50 13.37 -25.76
C TYR A 200 -4.87 14.03 -25.77
N GLU A 201 -5.88 13.34 -25.31
CA GLU A 201 -7.25 13.81 -25.02
C GLU A 201 -7.67 13.28 -23.67
N SER A 202 -8.60 13.97 -23.03
CA SER A 202 -9.22 13.52 -21.78
C SER A 202 -10.74 13.48 -21.88
N ALA A 203 -11.34 12.55 -21.19
CA ALA A 203 -12.77 12.46 -20.96
C ALA A 203 -13.02 12.21 -19.47
N THR A 204 -13.96 12.97 -18.89
CA THR A 204 -14.37 12.77 -17.50
C THR A 204 -15.69 12.01 -17.44
N VAL A 205 -15.88 11.23 -16.37
CA VAL A 205 -17.09 10.48 -16.08
C VAL A 205 -17.61 10.82 -14.69
N GLU A 206 -18.92 10.77 -14.51
CA GLU A 206 -19.58 10.96 -13.22
C GLU A 206 -20.01 9.62 -12.61
N THR A 207 -20.38 8.66 -13.48
CA THR A 207 -20.82 7.32 -13.09
C THR A 207 -20.16 6.24 -13.95
N SER A 208 -20.16 5.01 -13.50
CA SER A 208 -19.63 3.86 -14.27
C SER A 208 -20.41 3.61 -15.57
N ALA A 209 -21.67 4.02 -15.65
CA ALA A 209 -22.48 3.92 -16.86
C ALA A 209 -21.97 4.83 -18.01
N ASP A 210 -21.26 5.92 -17.68
CA ASP A 210 -20.73 6.88 -18.65
C ASP A 210 -19.45 6.40 -19.31
N VAL A 211 -18.77 5.41 -18.72
CA VAL A 211 -17.43 4.93 -19.13
C VAL A 211 -17.40 4.47 -20.57
N LYS A 212 -18.39 3.68 -21.01
CA LYS A 212 -18.48 3.18 -22.38
C LYS A 212 -18.55 4.33 -23.41
N ALA A 213 -19.48 5.25 -23.23
CA ALA A 213 -19.70 6.37 -24.16
C ALA A 213 -18.50 7.33 -24.18
N SER A 214 -17.87 7.57 -23.05
CA SER A 214 -16.66 8.38 -22.95
C SER A 214 -15.47 7.73 -23.65
N THR A 215 -15.31 6.40 -23.54
CA THR A 215 -14.29 5.63 -24.27
C THR A 215 -14.50 5.74 -25.78
N GLU A 216 -15.72 5.53 -26.26
CA GLU A 216 -16.05 5.71 -27.70
C GLU A 216 -15.74 7.12 -28.18
N THR A 217 -15.95 8.12 -27.35
CA THR A 217 -15.65 9.53 -27.67
C THR A 217 -14.15 9.76 -27.83
N LEU A 218 -13.31 9.21 -26.94
CA LEU A 218 -11.85 9.29 -27.05
C LEU A 218 -11.35 8.62 -28.34
N ILE A 219 -11.88 7.45 -28.68
CA ILE A 219 -11.54 6.75 -29.93
C ILE A 219 -11.94 7.58 -31.16
N LYS A 220 -13.15 8.17 -31.18
CA LYS A 220 -13.60 9.08 -32.24
C LYS A 220 -12.74 10.33 -32.38
N LYS A 221 -12.13 10.79 -31.29
CA LYS A 221 -11.16 11.90 -31.30
C LYS A 221 -9.77 11.47 -31.80
N GLY A 222 -9.59 10.21 -32.16
CA GLY A 222 -8.37 9.65 -32.72
C GLY A 222 -7.33 9.26 -31.65
N CYS A 223 -7.73 8.97 -30.43
CA CYS A 223 -6.86 8.28 -29.48
C CYS A 223 -6.63 6.85 -29.95
N ASP A 224 -5.38 6.44 -29.99
CA ASP A 224 -4.93 5.12 -30.43
C ASP A 224 -4.40 4.25 -29.27
N VAL A 225 -4.51 4.76 -28.05
CA VAL A 225 -4.28 4.06 -26.77
C VAL A 225 -5.15 4.71 -25.69
N ILE A 226 -5.65 3.93 -24.73
CA ILE A 226 -6.41 4.45 -23.58
C ILE A 226 -5.69 4.08 -22.28
N PHE A 227 -5.57 5.05 -21.38
CA PHE A 227 -5.04 4.86 -20.04
C PHE A 227 -6.16 4.97 -19.00
N VAL A 228 -6.17 4.00 -18.07
CA VAL A 228 -7.14 3.86 -16.97
C VAL A 228 -6.42 4.04 -15.65
N PRO A 229 -6.57 5.17 -14.94
CA PRO A 229 -5.97 5.38 -13.63
C PRO A 229 -6.65 4.52 -12.55
N ASN A 230 -6.11 4.55 -11.34
CA ASN A 230 -6.80 4.04 -10.15
C ASN A 230 -7.99 4.95 -9.81
N ASP A 231 -9.14 4.64 -10.38
CA ASP A 231 -10.40 5.37 -10.27
C ASP A 231 -11.54 4.36 -10.09
N ALA A 232 -12.18 4.37 -8.93
CA ALA A 232 -13.22 3.39 -8.61
C ALA A 232 -14.39 3.44 -9.59
N ILE A 233 -14.79 4.64 -10.03
CA ILE A 233 -15.91 4.83 -10.98
C ILE A 233 -15.57 4.24 -12.35
N VAL A 234 -14.35 4.48 -12.83
CA VAL A 234 -13.90 3.93 -14.13
C VAL A 234 -13.68 2.43 -14.03
N GLN A 235 -13.10 1.95 -12.92
CA GLN A 235 -12.87 0.51 -12.68
C GLN A 235 -14.18 -0.29 -12.63
N ASP A 236 -15.24 0.25 -12.05
CA ASP A 236 -16.57 -0.37 -12.07
C ASP A 236 -17.14 -0.52 -13.50
N GLY A 237 -16.75 0.37 -14.41
CA GLY A 237 -17.14 0.33 -15.85
C GLY A 237 -16.09 -0.30 -16.76
N VAL A 238 -14.97 -0.81 -16.24
CA VAL A 238 -13.80 -1.17 -17.05
C VAL A 238 -14.04 -2.30 -18.04
N SER A 239 -14.89 -3.26 -17.73
CA SER A 239 -15.22 -4.35 -18.68
C SER A 239 -15.85 -3.81 -19.96
N ALA A 240 -16.73 -2.80 -19.86
CA ALA A 240 -17.32 -2.15 -21.02
C ALA A 240 -16.30 -1.32 -21.82
N LEU A 241 -15.38 -0.63 -21.12
CA LEU A 241 -14.24 0.07 -21.72
C LEU A 241 -13.36 -0.90 -22.50
N ALA A 242 -12.92 -1.99 -21.85
CA ALA A 242 -12.05 -2.99 -22.45
C ALA A 242 -12.70 -3.62 -23.70
N GLN A 243 -13.99 -3.95 -23.63
CA GLN A 243 -14.72 -4.45 -24.82
C GLN A 243 -14.65 -3.49 -26.00
N VAL A 244 -14.99 -2.21 -25.78
CA VAL A 244 -14.97 -1.17 -26.82
C VAL A 244 -13.56 -1.00 -27.41
N CYS A 245 -12.54 -0.95 -26.57
CA CYS A 245 -11.15 -0.81 -27.00
C CYS A 245 -10.67 -2.03 -27.79
N ASN A 246 -10.97 -3.25 -27.33
CA ASN A 246 -10.57 -4.49 -27.97
C ASN A 246 -11.25 -4.67 -29.34
N GLU A 247 -12.55 -4.32 -29.47
CA GLU A 247 -13.27 -4.31 -30.75
C GLU A 247 -12.67 -3.30 -31.73
N ALA A 248 -12.23 -2.14 -31.23
CA ALA A 248 -11.59 -1.10 -32.02
C ALA A 248 -10.08 -1.31 -32.26
N LYS A 249 -9.48 -2.37 -31.72
CA LYS A 249 -8.03 -2.64 -31.75
C LYS A 249 -7.19 -1.55 -31.09
N ILE A 250 -7.68 -0.95 -30.01
CA ILE A 250 -7.03 0.09 -29.25
C ILE A 250 -6.45 -0.53 -27.96
N PRO A 251 -5.11 -0.54 -27.76
CA PRO A 251 -4.50 -1.04 -26.54
C PRO A 251 -4.89 -0.18 -25.33
N THR A 252 -4.93 -0.84 -24.17
CA THR A 252 -5.30 -0.21 -22.91
C THR A 252 -4.22 -0.46 -21.87
N TYR A 253 -3.75 0.60 -21.22
CA TYR A 253 -2.84 0.53 -20.08
C TYR A 253 -3.53 1.08 -18.83
N CYS A 254 -3.16 0.61 -17.67
CA CYS A 254 -3.86 0.99 -16.44
C CYS A 254 -2.91 1.02 -15.22
N SER A 255 -3.42 1.51 -14.10
CA SER A 255 -2.65 1.62 -12.84
C SER A 255 -2.89 0.45 -11.87
N SER A 256 -3.56 -0.64 -12.30
CA SER A 256 -3.92 -1.75 -11.41
C SER A 256 -3.95 -3.09 -12.12
N ALA A 257 -3.34 -4.12 -11.51
CA ALA A 257 -3.38 -5.50 -12.00
C ALA A 257 -4.81 -6.06 -12.07
N THR A 258 -5.70 -5.68 -11.14
CA THR A 258 -7.11 -6.08 -11.18
C THR A 258 -7.83 -5.54 -12.41
N THR A 259 -7.45 -4.36 -12.88
CA THR A 259 -7.98 -3.76 -14.12
C THR A 259 -7.50 -4.53 -15.37
N VAL A 260 -6.28 -5.07 -15.36
CA VAL A 260 -5.77 -5.97 -16.42
C VAL A 260 -6.58 -7.26 -16.44
N ASN A 261 -6.87 -7.85 -15.28
CA ASN A 261 -7.73 -9.06 -15.18
C ASN A 261 -9.14 -8.82 -15.76
N SER A 262 -9.60 -7.58 -15.72
CA SER A 262 -10.92 -7.16 -16.25
C SER A 262 -10.90 -6.80 -17.74
N GLY A 263 -9.78 -7.00 -18.44
CA GLY A 263 -9.70 -6.89 -19.91
C GLY A 263 -8.79 -5.77 -20.44
N CYS A 264 -8.12 -4.98 -19.61
CA CYS A 264 -7.04 -4.10 -20.07
C CYS A 264 -5.80 -4.92 -20.48
N LEU A 265 -4.92 -4.33 -21.33
CA LEU A 265 -3.78 -5.05 -21.89
C LEU A 265 -2.67 -5.29 -20.86
N ALA A 266 -2.20 -4.22 -20.21
CA ALA A 266 -1.06 -4.36 -19.29
C ALA A 266 -0.97 -3.24 -18.25
N THR A 267 -0.24 -3.52 -17.18
CA THR A 267 0.21 -2.56 -16.18
C THR A 267 1.55 -2.99 -15.57
N LEU A 268 2.24 -2.04 -14.93
CA LEU A 268 3.25 -2.34 -13.93
C LEU A 268 2.56 -2.49 -12.58
N ALA A 269 3.03 -3.41 -11.76
CA ALA A 269 2.39 -3.75 -10.49
C ALA A 269 3.41 -3.96 -9.37
N ILE A 270 2.89 -3.86 -8.16
CA ILE A 270 3.60 -4.15 -6.91
C ILE A 270 2.97 -5.42 -6.34
N ASP A 271 3.74 -6.24 -5.64
CA ASP A 271 3.21 -7.37 -4.89
C ASP A 271 2.37 -6.86 -3.70
N ASP A 272 1.06 -7.00 -3.81
CA ASP A 272 0.10 -6.53 -2.80
C ASP A 272 0.35 -7.18 -1.43
N LYS A 273 0.73 -8.44 -1.40
CA LYS A 273 1.08 -9.13 -0.16
C LYS A 273 2.41 -8.63 0.40
N GLY A 274 3.38 -8.39 -0.48
CA GLY A 274 4.70 -7.83 -0.14
C GLY A 274 4.61 -6.42 0.44
N ILE A 275 3.77 -5.53 -0.11
CA ILE A 275 3.59 -4.20 0.48
C ILE A 275 2.92 -4.26 1.86
N GLY A 276 1.99 -5.21 2.07
CA GLY A 276 1.43 -5.50 3.39
C GLY A 276 2.51 -5.92 4.40
N ALA A 277 3.39 -6.84 4.01
CA ALA A 277 4.52 -7.28 4.84
C ALA A 277 5.46 -6.12 5.19
N LYS A 278 5.85 -5.29 4.23
CA LYS A 278 6.68 -4.10 4.48
C LYS A 278 6.02 -3.08 5.41
N THR A 279 4.69 -2.96 5.36
CA THR A 279 3.96 -2.11 6.30
C THR A 279 4.02 -2.69 7.72
N ALA A 280 3.91 -4.02 7.85
CA ALA A 280 4.06 -4.71 9.13
C ALA A 280 5.47 -4.55 9.71
N ASP A 281 6.52 -4.61 8.89
CA ASP A 281 7.91 -4.38 9.33
C ASP A 281 8.07 -3.04 10.04
N LYS A 282 7.41 -1.97 9.57
CA LYS A 282 7.44 -0.66 10.21
C LYS A 282 6.75 -0.67 11.58
N CYS A 283 5.63 -1.37 11.69
CA CYS A 283 4.96 -1.58 12.98
C CYS A 283 5.84 -2.40 13.94
N ILE A 284 6.48 -3.46 13.46
CA ILE A 284 7.40 -4.29 14.24
C ILE A 284 8.59 -3.47 14.75
N GLU A 285 9.12 -2.56 13.95
CA GLU A 285 10.18 -1.64 14.35
C GLU A 285 9.70 -0.70 15.47
N TYR A 286 8.51 -0.13 15.34
CA TYR A 286 7.86 0.66 16.39
C TYR A 286 7.65 -0.15 17.68
N MET A 287 7.11 -1.35 17.58
CA MET A 287 6.87 -2.24 18.72
C MET A 287 8.16 -2.65 19.45
N LYS A 288 9.32 -2.58 18.78
CA LYS A 288 10.66 -2.77 19.38
C LYS A 288 11.19 -1.51 20.07
N GLY A 289 10.44 -0.39 20.02
CA GLY A 289 10.74 0.85 20.74
C GLY A 289 11.31 1.98 19.89
N THR A 290 11.42 1.83 18.57
CA THR A 290 11.74 2.95 17.66
C THR A 290 10.56 3.91 17.61
N LYS A 291 10.82 5.20 17.68
CA LYS A 291 9.75 6.20 17.59
C LYS A 291 9.22 6.30 16.17
N ILE A 292 7.94 6.59 16.03
CA ILE A 292 7.27 6.59 14.72
C ILE A 292 7.89 7.64 13.75
N GLU A 293 8.32 8.78 14.27
CA GLU A 293 9.00 9.83 13.50
C GLU A 293 10.42 9.44 13.03
N GLU A 294 10.98 8.36 13.58
CA GLU A 294 12.29 7.80 13.19
C GLU A 294 12.16 6.65 12.20
N ILE A 295 10.92 6.22 11.85
CA ILE A 295 10.62 5.16 10.90
C ILE A 295 10.16 5.79 9.58
N PRO A 296 11.02 5.93 8.55
CA PRO A 296 10.65 6.56 7.31
C PRO A 296 9.48 5.87 6.61
N ALA A 297 8.59 6.64 6.01
CA ALA A 297 7.64 6.10 5.06
C ALA A 297 8.38 5.72 3.76
N GLU A 298 7.91 4.67 3.05
CA GLU A 298 8.61 4.08 1.92
C GLU A 298 7.73 3.99 0.69
N VAL A 299 8.27 4.36 -0.48
CA VAL A 299 7.67 4.00 -1.76
C VAL A 299 8.15 2.60 -2.14
N VAL A 300 7.24 1.66 -2.23
CA VAL A 300 7.57 0.28 -2.63
C VAL A 300 7.81 0.23 -4.14
N GLY A 301 8.88 -0.44 -4.55
CA GLY A 301 9.25 -0.54 -5.97
C GLY A 301 8.29 -1.42 -6.77
N ILE A 302 8.40 -1.33 -8.10
CA ILE A 302 7.67 -2.18 -9.05
C ILE A 302 8.27 -3.59 -9.01
N ASP A 303 7.44 -4.60 -8.85
CA ASP A 303 7.85 -6.00 -8.79
C ASP A 303 7.70 -6.71 -10.13
N TYR A 304 6.62 -6.44 -10.87
CA TYR A 304 6.30 -7.16 -12.12
C TYR A 304 5.40 -6.34 -13.06
N CYS A 305 5.29 -6.84 -14.29
CA CYS A 305 4.31 -6.40 -15.29
C CYS A 305 3.18 -7.44 -15.35
N THR A 306 1.94 -7.02 -15.16
CA THR A 306 0.77 -7.87 -15.48
C THR A 306 0.39 -7.67 -16.93
N PHE A 307 0.24 -8.77 -17.68
CA PHE A 307 -0.06 -8.77 -19.11
C PHE A 307 -1.21 -9.72 -19.43
N ASN A 308 -2.22 -9.24 -20.16
CA ASN A 308 -3.42 -9.99 -20.52
C ASN A 308 -3.27 -10.65 -21.89
N CYS A 309 -3.07 -11.97 -21.91
CA CYS A 309 -2.89 -12.75 -23.13
C CYS A 309 -4.13 -12.72 -24.03
N GLY A 310 -5.32 -12.88 -23.45
CA GLY A 310 -6.58 -12.84 -24.22
C GLY A 310 -6.81 -11.50 -24.90
N THR A 311 -6.51 -10.40 -24.23
CA THR A 311 -6.56 -9.06 -24.81
C THR A 311 -5.50 -8.87 -25.90
N ALA A 312 -4.27 -9.33 -25.64
CA ALA A 312 -3.17 -9.27 -26.60
C ALA A 312 -3.51 -10.00 -27.92
N ASP A 313 -4.08 -11.19 -27.83
CA ASP A 313 -4.53 -11.95 -29.00
C ASP A 313 -5.59 -11.19 -29.80
N MET A 314 -6.58 -10.59 -29.11
CA MET A 314 -7.58 -9.74 -29.77
C MET A 314 -6.96 -8.56 -30.47
N LEU A 315 -5.95 -7.93 -29.91
CA LEU A 315 -5.26 -6.76 -30.49
C LEU A 315 -4.25 -7.14 -31.56
N GLY A 316 -3.78 -8.40 -31.61
CA GLY A 316 -2.66 -8.85 -32.43
C GLY A 316 -1.30 -8.38 -31.89
N VAL A 317 -1.19 -8.20 -30.59
CA VAL A 317 0.02 -7.79 -29.87
C VAL A 317 0.72 -9.04 -29.34
N SER A 318 2.02 -9.14 -29.56
CA SER A 318 2.82 -10.25 -29.02
C SER A 318 3.09 -10.06 -27.53
N THR A 319 3.10 -11.17 -26.78
CA THR A 319 3.57 -11.14 -25.38
C THR A 319 5.01 -10.60 -25.33
N PRO A 320 5.27 -9.54 -24.57
CA PRO A 320 6.62 -9.03 -24.45
C PRO A 320 7.49 -9.97 -23.62
N ASP A 321 8.81 -9.86 -23.75
CA ASP A 321 9.75 -10.55 -22.88
C ASP A 321 10.20 -9.65 -21.71
N LYS A 322 10.76 -10.29 -20.68
CA LYS A 322 11.28 -9.61 -19.50
C LYS A 322 12.36 -8.58 -19.83
N ASP A 323 13.25 -8.89 -20.78
CA ASP A 323 14.37 -8.01 -21.11
C ASP A 323 13.86 -6.72 -21.77
N THR A 324 12.80 -6.81 -22.57
CA THR A 324 12.12 -5.67 -23.18
C THR A 324 11.45 -4.80 -22.11
N ILE A 325 10.70 -5.39 -21.20
CA ILE A 325 9.93 -4.65 -20.19
C ILE A 325 10.84 -4.17 -19.06
N GLY A 326 11.79 -4.99 -18.62
CA GLY A 326 12.65 -4.74 -17.47
C GLY A 326 12.16 -5.33 -16.16
N TYR A 327 11.00 -6.01 -16.18
CA TYR A 327 10.36 -6.65 -15.02
C TYR A 327 9.90 -8.06 -15.37
N GLU A 328 9.71 -8.91 -14.36
CA GLU A 328 9.03 -10.19 -14.54
C GLU A 328 7.62 -9.96 -15.10
N ILE A 329 7.13 -10.91 -15.90
CA ILE A 329 5.80 -10.78 -16.52
C ILE A 329 4.87 -11.83 -15.93
N GLN A 330 3.80 -11.37 -15.33
CA GLN A 330 2.70 -12.22 -14.89
C GLN A 330 1.62 -12.21 -15.98
N LEU A 331 1.39 -13.39 -16.57
CA LEU A 331 0.40 -13.58 -17.60
C LEU A 331 -0.97 -13.85 -16.95
N VAL A 332 -2.01 -13.24 -17.51
CA VAL A 332 -3.39 -13.47 -17.10
C VAL A 332 -4.26 -13.74 -18.32
N ASN A 333 -5.37 -14.46 -18.10
CA ASN A 333 -6.33 -14.82 -19.17
C ASN A 333 -5.66 -15.52 -20.36
N GLU A 334 -4.78 -16.51 -20.03
CA GLU A 334 -4.16 -17.41 -21.01
C GLU A 334 -5.18 -18.31 -21.73
#